data_72143d802e86dda0623f2b7131313b21
#
_entry.id   72143d802e86dda0623f2b7131313b21
#
_cell.length_a   1.000
_cell.length_b   1.000
_cell.length_c   1.000
_cell.angle_alpha   90.00
_cell.angle_beta   90.00
_cell.angle_gamma   90.00
#
_symmetry.space_group_name_H-M   'P 1'
#
loop_
_entity.id
_entity.type
_entity.pdbx_description
1 polymer ?
#
loop_
_entity_poly.entity_id
_entity_poly.type
_entity_poly.pdbx_seq_one_letter_code
_entity_poly.pdbx_strand_id
1 'polypeptide(L)'
;APYVASKFAFVGFSEAMRAELIKDGIFVTTVVPGLMRTGSHINAFFKGQHQKEFALFSIANASPLFSIASERAARQIVEACRYGKAELIITPQARLLHLANSIFPNITAEVLGLISRSLPSTRPGEGNALKRGWQSHSFMAPSVLTRTADRVIRRNQEQPRSAPGTNGSNGFAKGSAPERDRSR
;
A
#
# COMPACT_ATOMS: atom_id res chain seq x y z
N ALA A 1 -9.29 -11.63 -4.17
CA ALA A 1 -10.37 -11.76 -3.18
C ALA A 1 -9.85 -11.88 -1.73
N PRO A 2 -8.88 -12.76 -1.37
CA PRO A 2 -8.46 -12.95 0.04
C PRO A 2 -7.96 -11.68 0.73
N TYR A 3 -7.16 -10.88 0.04
CA TYR A 3 -6.68 -9.59 0.54
C TYR A 3 -7.84 -8.63 0.89
N VAL A 4 -8.80 -8.49 -0.01
CA VAL A 4 -9.96 -7.62 0.22
C VAL A 4 -10.78 -8.12 1.41
N ALA A 5 -11.05 -9.43 1.48
CA ALA A 5 -11.77 -10.04 2.59
C ALA A 5 -11.07 -9.77 3.93
N SER A 6 -9.73 -9.93 4.00
CA SER A 6 -8.96 -9.63 5.21
C SER A 6 -9.03 -8.16 5.63
N LYS A 7 -9.08 -7.23 4.66
CA LYS A 7 -9.20 -5.79 4.97
C LYS A 7 -10.59 -5.43 5.48
N PHE A 8 -11.64 -6.01 4.93
CA PHE A 8 -13.00 -5.84 5.46
C PHE A 8 -13.14 -6.42 6.87
N ALA A 9 -12.60 -7.61 7.10
CA ALA A 9 -12.57 -8.21 8.44
C ALA A 9 -11.84 -7.30 9.45
N PHE A 10 -10.75 -6.64 9.02
CA PHE A 10 -9.99 -5.73 9.86
C PHE A 10 -10.78 -4.46 10.23
N VAL A 11 -11.59 -3.94 9.29
CA VAL A 11 -12.48 -2.81 9.56
C VAL A 11 -13.52 -3.20 10.60
N GLY A 12 -14.26 -4.29 10.38
CA GLY A 12 -15.29 -4.77 11.33
C GLY A 12 -14.71 -5.10 12.70
N PHE A 13 -13.51 -5.68 12.76
CA PHE A 13 -12.80 -5.91 14.02
C PHE A 13 -12.49 -4.59 14.75
N SER A 14 -12.00 -3.57 14.04
CA SER A 14 -11.70 -2.26 14.62
C SER A 14 -12.95 -1.59 15.18
N GLU A 15 -14.08 -1.69 14.49
CA GLU A 15 -15.38 -1.16 14.93
C GLU A 15 -15.87 -1.86 16.19
N ALA A 16 -15.80 -3.19 16.23
CA ALA A 16 -16.15 -3.98 17.41
C ALA A 16 -15.27 -3.62 18.62
N MET A 17 -13.95 -3.56 18.42
CA MET A 17 -12.99 -3.16 19.46
C MET A 17 -13.30 -1.76 19.99
N ARG A 18 -13.68 -0.82 19.12
CA ARG A 18 -14.09 0.52 19.57
C ARG A 18 -15.33 0.47 20.47
N ALA A 19 -16.34 -0.30 20.08
CA ALA A 19 -17.57 -0.43 20.84
C ALA A 19 -17.32 -1.05 22.23
N GLU A 20 -16.41 -2.01 22.32
CA GLU A 20 -16.06 -2.65 23.57
C GLU A 20 -15.21 -1.76 24.50
N LEU A 21 -14.25 -1.04 23.95
CA LEU A 21 -13.21 -0.33 24.72
C LEU A 21 -13.60 1.11 25.08
N ILE A 22 -14.64 1.69 24.44
CA ILE A 22 -15.04 3.08 24.69
C ILE A 22 -15.49 3.30 26.16
N LYS A 23 -16.04 2.29 26.80
CA LYS A 23 -16.40 2.31 28.24
C LYS A 23 -15.20 2.49 29.16
N ASP A 24 -14.03 2.06 28.71
CA ASP A 24 -12.75 2.14 29.42
C ASP A 24 -11.96 3.41 29.04
N GLY A 25 -12.59 4.33 28.29
CA GLY A 25 -11.97 5.57 27.81
C GLY A 25 -10.95 5.38 26.68
N ILE A 26 -10.91 4.20 26.07
CA ILE A 26 -9.99 3.88 24.96
C ILE A 26 -10.71 4.10 23.64
N PHE A 27 -10.12 4.96 22.79
CA PHE A 27 -10.67 5.28 21.49
C PHE A 27 -9.88 4.54 20.39
N VAL A 28 -10.57 3.67 19.66
CA VAL A 28 -10.04 3.01 18.46
C VAL A 28 -10.42 3.84 17.23
N THR A 29 -9.45 4.13 16.37
CA THR A 29 -9.66 4.84 15.10
C THR A 29 -9.40 3.91 13.93
N THR A 30 -10.42 3.62 13.13
CA THR A 30 -10.27 2.87 11.88
C THR A 30 -9.76 3.79 10.79
N VAL A 31 -8.65 3.43 10.15
CA VAL A 31 -8.04 4.23 9.09
C VAL A 31 -8.14 3.52 7.75
N VAL A 32 -8.78 4.18 6.77
CA VAL A 32 -8.87 3.75 5.37
C VAL A 32 -8.05 4.72 4.51
N PRO A 33 -6.77 4.43 4.25
CA PRO A 33 -5.85 5.42 3.68
C PRO A 33 -6.08 5.72 2.19
N GLY A 34 -6.70 4.84 1.42
CA GLY A 34 -6.69 4.91 -0.04
C GLY A 34 -5.28 4.69 -0.61
N LEU A 35 -4.97 5.30 -1.75
CA LEU A 35 -3.63 5.23 -2.32
C LEU A 35 -2.71 6.26 -1.67
N MET A 36 -1.58 5.80 -1.16
CA MET A 36 -0.51 6.66 -0.62
C MET A 36 0.76 6.51 -1.45
N ARG A 37 1.46 7.62 -1.67
CA ARG A 37 2.77 7.61 -2.33
C ARG A 37 3.82 7.01 -1.41
N THR A 38 3.99 5.71 -1.53
CA THR A 38 4.96 4.89 -0.79
C THR A 38 5.62 3.91 -1.75
N GLY A 39 6.65 3.21 -1.29
CA GLY A 39 7.31 2.13 -2.04
C GLY A 39 6.54 0.81 -2.08
N SER A 40 5.30 0.79 -1.63
CA SER A 40 4.51 -0.44 -1.53
C SER A 40 4.38 -1.19 -2.86
N HIS A 41 4.27 -0.48 -3.99
CA HIS A 41 4.16 -1.08 -5.32
C HIS A 41 5.45 -1.82 -5.77
N ILE A 42 6.62 -1.38 -5.32
CA ILE A 42 7.89 -2.07 -5.61
C ILE A 42 7.96 -3.40 -4.88
N ASN A 43 7.43 -3.46 -3.66
CA ASN A 43 7.46 -4.64 -2.81
C ASN A 43 6.23 -5.55 -2.97
N ALA A 44 5.20 -5.10 -3.71
CA ALA A 44 4.00 -5.88 -3.99
C ALA A 44 4.30 -7.07 -4.90
N PHE A 45 3.47 -8.10 -4.82
CA PHE A 45 3.53 -9.25 -5.70
C PHE A 45 2.52 -9.11 -6.83
N PHE A 46 2.96 -9.38 -8.03
CA PHE A 46 2.17 -9.38 -9.26
C PHE A 46 2.19 -10.76 -9.91
N LYS A 47 1.10 -11.14 -10.58
CA LYS A 47 0.93 -12.43 -11.23
C LYS A 47 0.33 -12.25 -12.62
N GLY A 48 0.72 -13.06 -13.59
CA GLY A 48 0.23 -12.94 -14.97
C GLY A 48 0.87 -11.75 -15.71
N GLN A 49 0.07 -10.80 -16.17
CA GLN A 49 0.56 -9.59 -16.87
C GLN A 49 1.23 -8.60 -15.92
N HIS A 50 2.16 -9.09 -15.10
CA HIS A 50 2.82 -8.37 -14.00
C HIS A 50 3.40 -7.01 -14.41
N GLN A 51 3.90 -6.86 -15.64
CA GLN A 51 4.45 -5.58 -16.11
C GLN A 51 3.36 -4.51 -16.31
N LYS A 52 2.21 -4.88 -16.88
CA LYS A 52 1.09 -3.96 -17.10
C LYS A 52 0.41 -3.60 -15.79
N GLU A 53 0.22 -4.57 -14.91
CA GLU A 53 -0.36 -4.34 -13.58
C GLU A 53 0.55 -3.45 -12.75
N PHE A 54 1.87 -3.71 -12.77
CA PHE A 54 2.86 -2.85 -12.09
C PHE A 54 2.85 -1.43 -12.66
N ALA A 55 2.82 -1.26 -13.98
CA ALA A 55 2.80 0.06 -14.61
C ALA A 55 1.53 0.84 -14.23
N LEU A 56 0.35 0.20 -14.31
CA LEU A 56 -0.91 0.82 -13.92
C LEU A 56 -0.90 1.26 -12.45
N PHE A 57 -0.45 0.38 -11.56
CA PHE A 57 -0.39 0.66 -10.13
C PHE A 57 0.63 1.77 -9.81
N SER A 58 1.79 1.76 -10.48
CA SER A 58 2.83 2.77 -10.31
C SER A 58 2.37 4.16 -10.77
N ILE A 59 1.67 4.25 -11.90
CA ILE A 59 1.12 5.50 -12.43
C ILE A 59 0.02 6.02 -11.49
N ALA A 60 -0.89 5.18 -11.05
CA ALA A 60 -1.94 5.56 -10.10
C ALA A 60 -1.34 6.05 -8.77
N ASN A 61 -0.30 5.39 -8.27
CA ASN A 61 0.40 5.76 -7.05
C ASN A 61 1.20 7.08 -7.19
N ALA A 62 1.75 7.35 -8.37
CA ALA A 62 2.47 8.59 -8.65
C ALA A 62 1.55 9.80 -8.86
N SER A 63 0.32 9.58 -9.28
CA SER A 63 -0.64 10.64 -9.61
C SER A 63 -1.13 11.38 -8.36
N PRO A 64 -0.97 12.71 -8.30
CA PRO A 64 -1.52 13.51 -7.19
C PRO A 64 -3.05 13.45 -7.10
N LEU A 65 -3.72 13.11 -8.20
CA LEU A 65 -5.18 13.00 -8.26
C LEU A 65 -5.67 11.75 -7.50
N PHE A 66 -4.93 10.63 -7.56
CA PHE A 66 -5.35 9.37 -6.98
C PHE A 66 -4.67 9.01 -5.66
N SER A 67 -3.55 9.67 -5.34
CA SER A 67 -2.74 9.35 -4.17
C SER A 67 -2.41 10.56 -3.32
N ILE A 68 -2.22 10.31 -2.03
CA ILE A 68 -1.79 11.32 -1.05
C ILE A 68 -0.32 11.11 -0.66
N ALA A 69 0.37 12.20 -0.30
CA ALA A 69 1.72 12.10 0.28
C ALA A 69 1.67 11.43 1.66
N SER A 70 2.62 10.56 1.95
CA SER A 70 2.70 9.80 3.20
C SER A 70 2.72 10.69 4.44
N GLU A 71 3.43 11.82 4.39
CA GLU A 71 3.52 12.77 5.50
C GLU A 71 2.19 13.47 5.78
N ARG A 72 1.41 13.75 4.73
CA ARG A 72 0.08 14.34 4.88
C ARG A 72 -0.89 13.32 5.46
N ALA A 73 -0.82 12.07 5.01
CA ALA A 73 -1.60 10.99 5.56
C ALA A 73 -1.28 10.78 7.04
N ALA A 74 -0.01 10.71 7.41
CA ALA A 74 0.44 10.54 8.78
C ALA A 74 -0.09 11.64 9.71
N ARG A 75 -0.02 12.90 9.29
CA ARG A 75 -0.59 14.02 10.06
C ARG A 75 -2.09 13.87 10.30
N GLN A 76 -2.85 13.49 9.28
CA GLN A 76 -4.29 13.27 9.41
C GLN A 76 -4.61 12.10 10.34
N ILE A 77 -3.80 11.03 10.32
CA ILE A 77 -3.96 9.88 11.21
C ILE A 77 -3.73 10.28 12.66
N VAL A 78 -2.62 10.96 12.94
CA VAL A 78 -2.30 11.44 14.29
C VAL A 78 -3.39 12.36 14.82
N GLU A 79 -3.89 13.27 13.99
CA GLU A 79 -4.99 14.16 14.35
C GLU A 79 -6.29 13.41 14.63
N ALA A 80 -6.63 12.43 13.79
CA ALA A 80 -7.81 11.60 14.00
C ALA A 80 -7.75 10.82 15.31
N CYS A 81 -6.59 10.24 15.64
CA CYS A 81 -6.36 9.55 16.90
C CYS A 81 -6.46 10.53 18.08
N ARG A 82 -5.87 11.72 17.98
CA ARG A 82 -5.90 12.75 19.02
C ARG A 82 -7.32 13.17 19.39
N TYR A 83 -8.21 13.24 18.40
CA TYR A 83 -9.61 13.62 18.60
C TYR A 83 -10.56 12.42 18.77
N GLY A 84 -10.05 11.21 18.90
CA GLY A 84 -10.84 9.99 19.11
C GLY A 84 -11.85 9.71 17.99
N LYS A 85 -11.54 10.10 16.72
CA LYS A 85 -12.42 9.85 15.58
C LYS A 85 -12.64 8.35 15.39
N ALA A 86 -13.88 7.94 15.12
CA ALA A 86 -14.20 6.53 14.89
C ALA A 86 -13.57 6.02 13.59
N GLU A 87 -13.70 6.79 12.51
CA GLU A 87 -13.21 6.44 11.19
C GLU A 87 -12.50 7.63 10.53
N LEU A 88 -11.45 7.33 9.78
CA LEU A 88 -10.74 8.26 8.92
C LEU A 88 -10.55 7.66 7.53
N ILE A 89 -11.32 8.13 6.54
CA ILE A 89 -11.09 7.85 5.12
C ILE A 89 -10.28 9.03 4.56
N ILE A 90 -9.02 8.80 4.17
CA ILE A 90 -8.07 9.88 3.91
C ILE A 90 -8.31 10.55 2.55
N THR A 91 -8.44 9.74 1.46
CA THR A 91 -8.54 10.30 0.12
C THR A 91 -9.99 10.62 -0.27
N PRO A 92 -10.24 11.74 -0.99
CA PRO A 92 -11.59 12.10 -1.43
C PRO A 92 -12.23 11.01 -2.30
N GLN A 93 -11.43 10.35 -3.14
CA GLN A 93 -11.91 9.27 -4.01
C GLN A 93 -12.40 8.06 -3.21
N ALA A 94 -11.67 7.69 -2.16
CA ALA A 94 -12.09 6.61 -1.27
C ALA A 94 -13.37 6.97 -0.52
N ARG A 95 -13.50 8.24 -0.08
CA ARG A 95 -14.74 8.74 0.55
C ARG A 95 -15.93 8.68 -0.40
N LEU A 96 -15.72 9.13 -1.65
CA LEU A 96 -16.77 9.11 -2.66
C LEU A 96 -17.21 7.68 -2.98
N LEU A 97 -16.25 6.77 -3.15
CA LEU A 97 -16.54 5.36 -3.43
C LEU A 97 -17.25 4.70 -2.24
N HIS A 98 -16.81 4.98 -1.01
CA HIS A 98 -17.45 4.50 0.20
C HIS A 98 -18.92 4.98 0.29
N LEU A 99 -19.14 6.27 0.08
CA LEU A 99 -20.48 6.87 0.09
C LEU A 99 -21.36 6.30 -1.03
N ALA A 100 -20.83 6.20 -2.25
CA ALA A 100 -21.55 5.64 -3.38
C ALA A 100 -21.95 4.18 -3.12
N ASN A 101 -21.04 3.39 -2.55
CA ASN A 101 -21.34 1.99 -2.21
C ASN A 101 -22.37 1.88 -1.07
N SER A 102 -22.37 2.80 -0.12
CA SER A 102 -23.31 2.81 0.99
C SER A 102 -24.74 3.18 0.54
N ILE A 103 -24.86 4.09 -0.44
CA ILE A 103 -26.18 4.56 -0.92
C ILE A 103 -26.67 3.72 -2.10
N PHE A 104 -25.79 3.36 -3.02
CA PHE A 104 -26.12 2.68 -4.28
C PHE A 104 -25.26 1.42 -4.47
N PRO A 105 -25.36 0.40 -3.61
CA PRO A 105 -24.45 -0.76 -3.64
C PRO A 105 -24.52 -1.52 -4.97
N ASN A 106 -25.70 -1.71 -5.55
CA ASN A 106 -25.88 -2.43 -6.79
C ASN A 106 -25.24 -1.68 -7.99
N ILE A 107 -25.48 -0.37 -8.08
CA ILE A 107 -24.90 0.46 -9.14
C ILE A 107 -23.39 0.49 -9.03
N THR A 108 -22.87 0.63 -7.81
CA THR A 108 -21.43 0.62 -7.56
C THR A 108 -20.80 -0.71 -7.96
N ALA A 109 -21.46 -1.83 -7.64
CA ALA A 109 -20.98 -3.17 -8.03
C ALA A 109 -20.94 -3.35 -9.56
N GLU A 110 -21.97 -2.91 -10.29
CA GLU A 110 -21.99 -2.98 -11.76
C GLU A 110 -20.89 -2.11 -12.39
N VAL A 111 -20.71 -0.89 -11.92
CA VAL A 111 -19.64 0.01 -12.39
C VAL A 111 -18.26 -0.59 -12.13
N LEU A 112 -18.01 -1.13 -10.93
CA LEU A 112 -16.76 -1.80 -10.62
C LEU A 112 -16.54 -3.06 -11.45
N GLY A 113 -17.62 -3.81 -11.75
CA GLY A 113 -17.61 -4.95 -12.64
C GLY A 113 -17.20 -4.56 -14.07
N LEU A 114 -17.75 -3.45 -14.59
CA LEU A 114 -17.39 -2.90 -15.89
C LEU A 114 -15.93 -2.45 -15.94
N ILE A 115 -15.47 -1.73 -14.93
CA ILE A 115 -14.06 -1.33 -14.79
C ILE A 115 -13.15 -2.56 -14.77
N SER A 116 -13.52 -3.60 -14.02
CA SER A 116 -12.75 -4.85 -13.90
C SER A 116 -12.56 -5.54 -15.26
N ARG A 117 -13.54 -5.47 -16.16
CA ARG A 117 -13.42 -6.02 -17.54
C ARG A 117 -12.38 -5.28 -18.38
N SER A 118 -12.07 -4.03 -18.04
CA SER A 118 -11.07 -3.22 -18.74
C SER A 118 -9.64 -3.42 -18.21
N LEU A 119 -9.49 -4.11 -17.07
CA LEU A 119 -8.18 -4.38 -16.48
C LEU A 119 -7.48 -5.54 -17.19
N PRO A 120 -6.13 -5.55 -17.20
CA PRO A 120 -5.35 -6.65 -17.76
C PRO A 120 -5.72 -7.97 -17.08
N SER A 121 -6.18 -8.94 -17.89
CA SER A 121 -6.49 -10.29 -17.41
C SER A 121 -5.33 -11.25 -17.71
N THR A 122 -5.20 -12.30 -16.91
CA THR A 122 -4.26 -13.39 -17.16
C THR A 122 -4.61 -14.11 -18.46
N ARG A 123 -3.65 -14.24 -19.37
CA ARG A 123 -3.82 -15.03 -20.60
C ARG A 123 -3.45 -16.50 -20.34
N PRO A 124 -4.12 -17.45 -21.02
CA PRO A 124 -3.69 -18.85 -21.02
C PRO A 124 -2.23 -18.93 -21.51
N GLY A 125 -1.34 -19.57 -20.73
CA GLY A 125 0.08 -19.70 -21.06
C GLY A 125 1.02 -18.65 -20.45
N GLU A 126 0.53 -17.55 -19.90
CA GLU A 126 1.36 -16.65 -19.07
C GLU A 126 1.62 -17.33 -17.73
N GLY A 127 2.91 -17.48 -17.41
CA GLY A 127 3.38 -18.23 -16.25
C GLY A 127 2.74 -17.77 -14.93
N ASN A 128 2.40 -18.73 -14.10
CA ASN A 128 1.78 -18.55 -12.78
C ASN A 128 2.77 -18.03 -11.71
N ALA A 129 4.00 -17.67 -12.10
CA ALA A 129 5.04 -17.23 -11.19
C ALA A 129 4.70 -15.86 -10.58
N LEU A 130 4.76 -15.79 -9.25
CA LEU A 130 4.69 -14.53 -8.51
C LEU A 130 5.98 -13.75 -8.74
N LYS A 131 5.87 -12.51 -9.23
CA LYS A 131 7.00 -11.59 -9.38
C LYS A 131 6.80 -10.38 -8.49
N ARG A 132 7.87 -9.91 -7.87
CA ARG A 132 7.85 -8.66 -7.10
C ARG A 132 7.82 -7.46 -8.04
N GLY A 133 7.31 -6.32 -7.56
CA GLY A 133 7.21 -5.10 -8.36
C GLY A 133 8.54 -4.68 -8.99
N TRP A 134 9.65 -4.77 -8.25
CA TRP A 134 10.99 -4.44 -8.77
C TRP A 134 11.45 -5.39 -9.90
N GLN A 135 10.87 -6.60 -10.03
CA GLN A 135 11.11 -7.54 -11.14
C GLN A 135 10.14 -7.32 -12.32
N SER A 136 9.19 -6.42 -12.16
CA SER A 136 8.09 -6.18 -13.09
C SER A 136 8.22 -4.85 -13.84
N HIS A 137 9.43 -4.27 -13.86
CA HIS A 137 9.71 -3.03 -14.57
C HIS A 137 9.35 -3.16 -16.06
N SER A 138 8.78 -2.09 -16.64
CA SER A 138 8.42 -1.97 -18.04
C SER A 138 8.86 -0.61 -18.58
N PHE A 139 8.77 -0.41 -19.88
CA PHE A 139 9.04 0.89 -20.50
C PHE A 139 8.19 2.03 -19.89
N MET A 140 7.02 1.72 -19.37
CA MET A 140 6.10 2.71 -18.78
C MET A 140 6.35 3.00 -17.29
N ALA A 141 7.10 2.10 -16.59
CA ALA A 141 7.44 2.28 -15.17
C ALA A 141 8.75 1.52 -14.83
N PRO A 142 9.77 2.19 -14.24
CA PRO A 142 9.81 3.61 -13.91
C PRO A 142 9.95 4.53 -15.13
N SER A 143 9.28 5.67 -15.12
CA SER A 143 9.28 6.64 -16.22
C SER A 143 9.09 8.07 -15.69
N VAL A 144 8.98 9.04 -16.60
CA VAL A 144 8.63 10.42 -16.22
C VAL A 144 7.30 10.48 -15.44
N LEU A 145 6.37 9.59 -15.76
CA LEU A 145 5.05 9.50 -15.10
C LEU A 145 5.14 9.00 -13.65
N THR A 146 6.18 8.25 -13.29
CA THR A 146 6.35 7.68 -11.94
C THR A 146 7.35 8.45 -11.07
N ARG A 147 7.97 9.51 -11.60
CA ARG A 147 9.02 10.29 -10.91
C ARG A 147 8.66 10.72 -9.48
N THR A 148 7.39 11.06 -9.26
CA THR A 148 6.93 11.51 -7.93
C THR A 148 6.98 10.38 -6.91
N ALA A 149 6.53 9.18 -7.29
CA ALA A 149 6.60 8.00 -6.43
C ALA A 149 8.07 7.56 -6.24
N ASP A 150 8.87 7.53 -7.30
CA ASP A 150 10.29 7.12 -7.26
C ASP A 150 11.12 8.03 -6.33
N ARG A 151 10.83 9.33 -6.29
CA ARG A 151 11.48 10.29 -5.38
C ARG A 151 11.14 9.99 -3.91
N VAL A 152 9.88 9.67 -3.62
CA VAL A 152 9.44 9.32 -2.25
C VAL A 152 10.08 8.02 -1.79
N ILE A 153 10.16 7.02 -2.65
CA ILE A 153 10.82 5.73 -2.37
C ILE A 153 12.27 5.93 -1.95
N ARG A 154 13.02 6.75 -2.70
CA ARG A 154 14.42 7.05 -2.37
C ARG A 154 14.54 7.80 -1.05
N ARG A 155 13.65 8.76 -0.80
CA ARG A 155 13.64 9.58 0.42
C ARG A 155 13.33 8.74 1.66
N ASN A 156 12.37 7.80 1.55
CA ASN A 156 11.93 6.97 2.66
C ASN A 156 12.75 5.67 2.81
N GLN A 157 13.80 5.48 1.98
CA GLN A 157 14.62 4.26 1.98
C GLN A 157 13.81 2.96 1.79
N GLU A 158 12.70 3.03 1.07
CA GLU A 158 11.80 1.89 0.82
C GLU A 158 12.27 1.01 -0.34
N GLN A 159 13.55 1.06 -0.69
CA GLN A 159 14.13 0.24 -1.76
C GLN A 159 14.23 -1.24 -1.32
N PRO A 160 14.01 -2.19 -2.24
CA PRO A 160 14.19 -3.60 -1.94
C PRO A 160 15.64 -3.88 -1.53
N ARG A 161 15.84 -4.64 -0.47
CA ARG A 161 17.18 -5.02 0.02
C ARG A 161 18.00 -5.83 -0.98
N SER A 162 17.40 -6.32 -2.07
CA SER A 162 18.00 -7.16 -3.10
C SER A 162 17.81 -6.64 -4.53
N ALA A 163 17.66 -5.32 -4.72
CA ALA A 163 17.61 -4.74 -6.06
C ALA A 163 18.98 -4.83 -6.73
N PRO A 164 19.10 -5.38 -7.97
CA PRO A 164 20.37 -5.39 -8.68
C PRO A 164 20.81 -3.94 -8.96
N GLY A 165 22.04 -3.59 -8.59
CA GLY A 165 22.67 -2.32 -8.95
C GLY A 165 22.86 -1.29 -7.83
N THR A 166 22.48 -1.56 -6.59
CA THR A 166 22.85 -0.72 -5.46
C THR A 166 24.01 -1.31 -4.68
N ASN A 167 25.22 -1.24 -5.23
CA ASN A 167 26.44 -1.26 -4.42
C ASN A 167 26.47 0.04 -3.60
N GLY A 168 25.66 0.09 -2.57
CA GLY A 168 25.75 1.09 -1.52
C GLY A 168 26.85 0.68 -0.57
N SER A 169 28.02 1.26 -0.73
CA SER A 169 29.04 1.35 0.31
C SER A 169 28.46 2.06 1.54
N ASN A 170 27.77 1.33 2.39
CA ASN A 170 27.49 1.77 3.75
C ASN A 170 28.09 0.75 4.70
N GLY A 171 29.33 1.06 5.10
CA GLY A 171 30.02 0.40 6.16
C GLY A 171 29.22 0.47 7.46
N PHE A 172 28.57 -0.63 7.78
CA PHE A 172 28.29 -0.95 9.19
C PHE A 172 29.54 -1.61 9.72
N ALA A 173 30.22 -0.87 10.58
CA ALA A 173 31.32 -1.37 11.38
C ALA A 173 30.91 -2.70 12.04
N LYS A 174 31.68 -3.76 11.76
CA LYS A 174 31.63 -4.99 12.53
C LYS A 174 31.98 -4.65 13.97
N GLY A 175 30.99 -4.59 14.82
CA GLY A 175 31.21 -4.68 16.26
C GLY A 175 31.77 -6.05 16.57
N SER A 176 33.04 -6.09 16.87
CA SER A 176 33.74 -7.26 17.41
C SER A 176 33.08 -7.68 18.72
N ALA A 177 32.41 -8.82 18.72
CA ALA A 177 32.00 -9.48 19.96
C ALA A 177 33.24 -9.93 20.72
N PRO A 178 33.31 -9.75 22.05
CA PRO A 178 34.42 -10.28 22.82
C PRO A 178 34.30 -11.80 22.89
N GLU A 179 35.38 -12.44 22.49
CA GLU A 179 35.67 -13.86 22.62
C GLU A 179 35.64 -14.24 24.12
N ARG A 180 34.67 -15.04 24.53
CA ARG A 180 34.68 -15.63 25.88
C ARG A 180 35.63 -16.80 25.89
N ASP A 181 36.79 -16.56 26.52
CA ASP A 181 37.75 -17.57 26.95
C ASP A 181 37.03 -18.63 27.80
N ARG A 182 37.03 -19.89 27.34
CA ARG A 182 36.68 -21.10 28.07
C ARG A 182 37.96 -21.81 28.45
N SER A 183 38.56 -21.41 29.53
CA SER A 183 39.56 -22.22 30.23
C SER A 183 39.35 -22.05 31.74
N ARG A 184 38.56 -22.91 32.33
CA ARG A 184 38.79 -23.64 33.59
C ARG A 184 37.50 -24.33 34.03
#